data_0c18e9256f501ef2af407b1311c685af
#
_entry.id   0c18e9256f501ef2af407b1311c685af
#
_cell.length_a   1.000
_cell.length_b   1.000
_cell.length_c   1.000
_cell.angle_alpha   90.00
_cell.angle_beta   90.00
_cell.angle_gamma   90.00
#
_symmetry.space_group_name_H-M   'P 1'
#
loop_
_entity.id
_entity.type
_entity.pdbx_description
1 polymer ?
#
loop_
_entity_poly.entity_id
_entity_poly.type
_entity_poly.pdbx_seq_one_letter_code
_entity_poly.pdbx_strand_id
1 'polypeptide(L)'
;VHTPYKSIVVLTGAGISAESGIQTFRAADGLWENHRIEDIATPEGFQKNPVAVHDFYNQRRRHLLQTEIKPNSAHSALAKLEHELESFPDTRYLLVTQNIDNLHERAGSKKLIHMHGELLKMRCRVTSLIFDIRQDLTLEQCCRCCRQPGNLRPHVVWFGEMPLGMHEIEQSLMHCDLFVAIGTSGNVYPAAGFNQTARHYGAHTLELNLESTGSTFDEHRYGLASETTPALITEILRNLSQIKAFNDNYQ
;
A
#
# COMPACT_ATOMS: atom_id res chain seq x y z
N VAL A 1 15.39 28.19 2.09
CA VAL A 1 15.30 27.39 3.33
C VAL A 1 14.04 26.55 3.20
N HIS A 2 14.16 25.25 2.82
CA HIS A 2 13.02 24.37 2.79
C HIS A 2 12.54 24.14 4.22
N THR A 3 11.29 24.48 4.51
CA THR A 3 10.64 24.17 5.78
C THR A 3 10.57 22.64 5.93
N PRO A 4 10.88 22.07 7.11
CA PRO A 4 10.79 20.61 7.27
C PRO A 4 9.35 20.17 7.12
N TYR A 5 9.15 19.07 6.43
CA TYR A 5 7.84 18.44 6.39
C TYR A 5 7.48 17.92 7.80
N LYS A 6 6.35 18.37 8.35
CA LYS A 6 5.82 17.94 9.65
C LYS A 6 4.80 16.81 9.54
N SER A 7 4.27 16.58 8.35
CA SER A 7 3.32 15.52 8.11
C SER A 7 3.53 14.93 6.72
N ILE A 8 3.89 13.66 6.66
CA ILE A 8 4.24 12.94 5.44
C ILE A 8 3.25 11.81 5.24
N VAL A 9 2.61 11.78 4.09
CA VAL A 9 1.77 10.65 3.65
C VAL A 9 2.41 10.01 2.43
N VAL A 10 2.63 8.71 2.48
CA VAL A 10 3.16 7.92 1.38
C VAL A 10 2.09 6.94 0.90
N LEU A 11 1.77 6.97 -0.40
CA LEU A 11 0.92 5.98 -1.06
C LEU A 11 1.78 5.05 -1.90
N THR A 12 1.64 3.74 -1.72
CA THR A 12 2.34 2.77 -2.55
C THR A 12 1.38 1.91 -3.37
N GLY A 13 1.77 1.58 -4.59
CA GLY A 13 1.07 0.65 -5.47
C GLY A 13 1.97 -0.53 -5.85
N ALA A 14 1.50 -1.40 -6.75
CA ALA A 14 2.18 -2.64 -7.10
C ALA A 14 3.59 -2.44 -7.72
N GLY A 15 3.87 -1.27 -8.27
CA GLY A 15 5.18 -0.93 -8.83
C GLY A 15 6.31 -1.00 -7.81
N ILE A 16 6.06 -0.70 -6.51
CA ILE A 16 7.10 -0.80 -5.47
C ILE A 16 7.53 -2.24 -5.22
N SER A 17 6.62 -3.22 -5.43
CA SER A 17 6.85 -4.65 -5.20
C SER A 17 7.31 -5.41 -6.47
N ALA A 18 7.36 -4.74 -7.64
CA ALA A 18 7.73 -5.37 -8.91
C ALA A 18 9.13 -5.97 -8.88
N GLU A 19 10.12 -5.24 -8.35
CA GLU A 19 11.51 -5.68 -8.24
C GLU A 19 11.71 -6.75 -7.14
N SER A 20 10.69 -6.97 -6.31
CA SER A 20 10.63 -8.08 -5.33
C SER A 20 10.05 -9.36 -5.92
N GLY A 21 9.68 -9.36 -7.22
CA GLY A 21 9.11 -10.51 -7.92
C GLY A 21 7.58 -10.59 -7.85
N ILE A 22 6.88 -9.57 -7.33
CA ILE A 22 5.43 -9.52 -7.34
C ILE A 22 4.97 -8.88 -8.65
N GLN A 23 4.10 -9.57 -9.38
CA GLN A 23 3.55 -9.04 -10.64
C GLN A 23 2.67 -7.81 -10.39
N THR A 24 2.87 -6.78 -11.22
CA THR A 24 2.09 -5.56 -11.11
C THR A 24 0.66 -5.76 -11.62
N PHE A 25 -0.29 -5.17 -10.91
CA PHE A 25 -1.67 -5.06 -11.36
C PHE A 25 -1.77 -4.00 -12.48
N ARG A 26 -2.32 -4.39 -13.64
CA ARG A 26 -2.56 -3.48 -14.77
C ARG A 26 -4.06 -3.48 -15.08
N ALA A 27 -4.78 -2.50 -14.53
CA ALA A 27 -6.23 -2.37 -14.75
C ALA A 27 -6.59 -1.96 -16.20
N ALA A 28 -5.63 -1.46 -16.98
CA ALA A 28 -5.91 -0.93 -18.33
C ALA A 28 -6.52 -1.96 -19.27
N ASP A 29 -6.17 -3.25 -19.12
CA ASP A 29 -6.66 -4.32 -19.98
C ASP A 29 -7.85 -5.08 -19.36
N GLY A 30 -8.34 -4.67 -18.18
CA GLY A 30 -9.37 -5.38 -17.43
C GLY A 30 -8.93 -6.76 -16.92
N LEU A 31 -7.62 -7.02 -16.94
CA LEU A 31 -7.04 -8.31 -16.57
C LEU A 31 -6.12 -8.17 -15.36
N TRP A 32 -6.16 -9.16 -14.47
CA TRP A 32 -5.18 -9.39 -13.45
C TRP A 32 -4.57 -10.78 -13.63
N GLU A 33 -3.30 -10.82 -14.06
CA GLU A 33 -2.59 -12.08 -14.36
C GLU A 33 -3.42 -13.02 -15.25
N ASN A 34 -3.89 -12.51 -16.40
CA ASN A 34 -4.71 -13.21 -17.39
C ASN A 34 -6.13 -13.62 -16.93
N HIS A 35 -6.59 -13.17 -15.75
CA HIS A 35 -7.98 -13.35 -15.31
C HIS A 35 -8.74 -12.04 -15.44
N ARG A 36 -9.99 -12.12 -15.83
CA ARG A 36 -10.88 -10.96 -15.86
C ARG A 36 -11.12 -10.47 -14.43
N ILE A 37 -11.00 -9.16 -14.23
CA ILE A 37 -11.18 -8.54 -12.90
C ILE A 37 -12.58 -8.87 -12.34
N GLU A 38 -13.60 -8.86 -13.20
CA GLU A 38 -14.99 -9.14 -12.83
C GLU A 38 -15.16 -10.55 -12.26
N ASP A 39 -14.35 -11.51 -12.72
CA ASP A 39 -14.48 -12.91 -12.30
C ASP A 39 -13.72 -13.21 -10.98
N ILE A 40 -12.65 -12.43 -10.65
CA ILE A 40 -11.78 -12.79 -9.51
C ILE A 40 -11.66 -11.70 -8.45
N ALA A 41 -12.07 -10.48 -8.72
CA ALA A 41 -11.90 -9.33 -7.83
C ALA A 41 -13.20 -8.52 -7.67
N THR A 42 -14.35 -9.17 -7.65
CA THR A 42 -15.66 -8.59 -7.34
C THR A 42 -16.48 -9.53 -6.43
N PRO A 43 -17.42 -8.99 -5.63
CA PRO A 43 -18.37 -9.81 -4.86
C PRO A 43 -19.20 -10.75 -5.76
N GLU A 44 -19.59 -10.30 -6.94
CA GLU A 44 -20.37 -11.05 -7.93
C GLU A 44 -19.56 -12.21 -8.51
N GLY A 45 -18.30 -11.98 -8.86
CA GLY A 45 -17.38 -13.03 -9.32
C GLY A 45 -17.19 -14.12 -8.27
N PHE A 46 -17.03 -13.72 -7.01
CA PHE A 46 -16.95 -14.67 -5.89
C PHE A 46 -18.25 -15.46 -5.70
N GLN A 47 -19.40 -14.81 -5.81
CA GLN A 47 -20.70 -15.50 -5.71
C GLN A 47 -20.90 -16.51 -6.84
N LYS A 48 -20.47 -16.16 -8.06
CA LYS A 48 -20.59 -17.00 -9.26
C LYS A 48 -19.65 -18.20 -9.23
N ASN A 49 -18.40 -18.01 -8.84
CA ASN A 49 -17.39 -19.08 -8.81
C ASN A 49 -16.39 -18.91 -7.67
N PRO A 50 -16.79 -19.22 -6.42
CA PRO A 50 -15.93 -19.03 -5.25
C PRO A 50 -14.67 -19.92 -5.28
N VAL A 51 -14.72 -21.08 -5.95
CA VAL A 51 -13.56 -21.98 -6.11
C VAL A 51 -12.50 -21.29 -6.94
N ALA A 52 -12.83 -20.75 -8.11
CA ALA A 52 -11.87 -20.05 -8.96
C ALA A 52 -11.25 -18.84 -8.25
N VAL A 53 -12.06 -18.09 -7.49
CA VAL A 53 -11.55 -16.95 -6.69
C VAL A 53 -10.60 -17.42 -5.60
N HIS A 54 -10.96 -18.48 -4.85
CA HIS A 54 -10.03 -19.04 -3.84
C HIS A 54 -8.72 -19.50 -4.49
N ASP A 55 -8.78 -20.24 -5.60
CA ASP A 55 -7.60 -20.72 -6.31
C ASP A 55 -6.70 -19.56 -6.78
N PHE A 56 -7.31 -18.49 -7.30
CA PHE A 56 -6.60 -17.29 -7.71
C PHE A 56 -5.79 -16.68 -6.55
N TYR A 57 -6.42 -16.47 -5.39
CA TYR A 57 -5.73 -15.89 -4.22
C TYR A 57 -4.79 -16.89 -3.54
N ASN A 58 -5.08 -18.19 -3.57
CA ASN A 58 -4.19 -19.23 -3.07
C ASN A 58 -2.87 -19.29 -3.83
N GLN A 59 -2.91 -19.20 -5.17
CA GLN A 59 -1.70 -19.15 -6.00
C GLN A 59 -0.82 -17.96 -5.63
N ARG A 60 -1.40 -16.78 -5.45
CA ARG A 60 -0.68 -15.56 -5.04
C ARG A 60 -0.11 -15.67 -3.65
N ARG A 61 -0.85 -16.28 -2.72
CA ARG A 61 -0.38 -16.53 -1.36
C ARG A 61 0.82 -17.48 -1.36
N ARG A 62 0.74 -18.57 -2.12
CA ARG A 62 1.89 -19.48 -2.28
C ARG A 62 3.10 -18.78 -2.87
N HIS A 63 2.90 -17.93 -3.89
CA HIS A 63 3.98 -17.14 -4.48
C HIS A 63 4.59 -16.17 -3.45
N LEU A 64 3.76 -15.37 -2.77
CA LEU A 64 4.23 -14.40 -1.74
C LEU A 64 5.04 -15.08 -0.63
N LEU A 65 4.75 -16.32 -0.31
CA LEU A 65 5.43 -17.08 0.75
C LEU A 65 6.72 -17.77 0.29
N GLN A 66 7.10 -17.67 -0.97
CA GLN A 66 8.39 -18.20 -1.47
C GLN A 66 9.55 -17.42 -0.85
N THR A 67 10.67 -18.10 -0.65
CA THR A 67 11.86 -17.52 0.00
C THR A 67 12.54 -16.44 -0.82
N GLU A 68 12.35 -16.45 -2.13
CA GLU A 68 12.88 -15.50 -3.09
C GLU A 68 12.16 -14.13 -3.01
N ILE A 69 10.87 -14.15 -2.64
CA ILE A 69 10.06 -12.92 -2.52
C ILE A 69 10.45 -12.21 -1.22
N LYS A 70 11.18 -11.10 -1.35
CA LYS A 70 11.71 -10.32 -0.23
C LYS A 70 11.47 -8.82 -0.45
N PRO A 71 11.37 -8.03 0.65
CA PRO A 71 11.40 -6.59 0.53
C PRO A 71 12.64 -6.13 -0.24
N ASN A 72 12.49 -5.13 -1.09
CA ASN A 72 13.60 -4.46 -1.78
C ASN A 72 14.02 -3.18 -1.03
N SER A 73 14.99 -2.45 -1.58
CA SER A 73 15.51 -1.24 -0.96
C SER A 73 14.48 -0.11 -0.80
N ALA A 74 13.43 -0.06 -1.64
CA ALA A 74 12.36 0.91 -1.47
C ALA A 74 11.55 0.66 -0.19
N HIS A 75 11.15 -0.58 0.06
CA HIS A 75 10.47 -0.97 1.31
C HIS A 75 11.34 -0.68 2.53
N SER A 76 12.64 -1.03 2.47
CA SER A 76 13.59 -0.79 3.55
C SER A 76 13.81 0.69 3.81
N ALA A 77 13.82 1.52 2.77
CA ALA A 77 13.96 2.97 2.91
C ALA A 77 12.75 3.61 3.61
N LEU A 78 11.52 3.16 3.30
CA LEU A 78 10.31 3.65 3.97
C LEU A 78 10.27 3.23 5.44
N ALA A 79 10.65 1.99 5.76
CA ALA A 79 10.76 1.53 7.14
C ALA A 79 11.84 2.32 7.92
N LYS A 80 12.97 2.62 7.26
CA LYS A 80 14.01 3.50 7.83
C LYS A 80 13.48 4.90 8.10
N LEU A 81 12.75 5.51 7.14
CA LEU A 81 12.13 6.83 7.35
C LEU A 81 11.25 6.82 8.60
N GLU A 82 10.35 5.85 8.72
CA GLU A 82 9.45 5.73 9.86
C GLU A 82 10.23 5.65 11.18
N HIS A 83 11.28 4.83 11.23
CA HIS A 83 12.12 4.66 12.42
C HIS A 83 12.87 5.95 12.80
N GLU A 84 13.49 6.61 11.84
CA GLU A 84 14.24 7.86 12.09
C GLU A 84 13.30 9.00 12.55
N LEU A 85 12.05 9.01 12.05
CA LEU A 85 11.05 10.01 12.45
C LEU A 85 10.59 9.83 13.92
N GLU A 86 10.85 8.70 14.59
CA GLU A 86 10.64 8.55 16.03
C GLU A 86 11.44 9.57 16.86
N SER A 87 12.58 10.06 16.32
CA SER A 87 13.42 11.11 16.92
C SER A 87 12.90 12.53 16.66
N PHE A 88 11.78 12.67 15.93
CA PHE A 88 11.14 13.95 15.57
C PHE A 88 9.65 13.90 15.98
N PRO A 89 9.34 14.08 17.29
CA PRO A 89 7.99 13.82 17.83
C PRO A 89 6.89 14.71 17.22
N ASP A 90 7.26 15.87 16.66
CA ASP A 90 6.33 16.78 15.99
C ASP A 90 6.06 16.39 14.52
N THR A 91 6.72 15.34 14.02
CA THR A 91 6.54 14.88 12.65
C THR A 91 5.61 13.66 12.61
N ARG A 92 4.55 13.76 11.81
CA ARG A 92 3.59 12.68 11.55
C ARG A 92 3.98 11.93 10.27
N TYR A 93 3.78 10.62 10.28
CA TYR A 93 4.01 9.76 9.13
C TYR A 93 2.90 8.74 9.01
N LEU A 94 2.40 8.54 7.80
CA LEU A 94 1.47 7.48 7.46
C LEU A 94 1.87 6.85 6.13
N LEU A 95 2.01 5.53 6.12
CA LEU A 95 2.16 4.74 4.92
C LEU A 95 0.81 4.10 4.56
N VAL A 96 0.32 4.37 3.36
CA VAL A 96 -0.88 3.76 2.80
C VAL A 96 -0.46 2.88 1.64
N THR A 97 -0.88 1.63 1.64
CA THR A 97 -0.59 0.74 0.51
C THR A 97 -1.85 0.22 -0.15
N GLN A 98 -1.84 0.21 -1.48
CA GLN A 98 -2.82 -0.48 -2.30
C GLN A 98 -2.50 -1.97 -2.42
N ASN A 99 -1.27 -2.36 -2.07
CA ASN A 99 -0.80 -3.73 -2.17
C ASN A 99 -1.40 -4.62 -1.08
N ILE A 100 -1.62 -5.86 -1.44
CA ILE A 100 -2.12 -6.89 -0.52
C ILE A 100 -0.99 -7.81 0.00
N ASP A 101 0.26 -7.61 -0.48
CA ASP A 101 1.45 -8.28 0.05
C ASP A 101 1.86 -7.70 1.42
N ASN A 102 2.78 -8.36 2.13
CA ASN A 102 3.29 -7.94 3.42
C ASN A 102 4.76 -7.50 3.37
N LEU A 103 5.22 -6.97 2.24
CA LEU A 103 6.63 -6.59 2.09
C LEU A 103 7.01 -5.37 2.92
N HIS A 104 6.08 -4.45 3.15
CA HIS A 104 6.29 -3.31 4.04
C HIS A 104 6.55 -3.74 5.49
N GLU A 105 5.71 -4.62 6.05
CA GLU A 105 5.90 -5.14 7.42
C GLU A 105 7.16 -5.98 7.53
N ARG A 106 7.47 -6.78 6.51
CA ARG A 106 8.71 -7.57 6.46
C ARG A 106 9.95 -6.70 6.37
N ALA A 107 9.84 -5.47 5.86
CA ALA A 107 10.90 -4.45 5.87
C ALA A 107 10.99 -3.71 7.22
N GLY A 108 9.94 -3.77 8.06
CA GLY A 108 9.90 -3.15 9.38
C GLY A 108 8.93 -1.98 9.55
N SER A 109 8.14 -1.63 8.52
CA SER A 109 7.09 -0.60 8.63
C SER A 109 5.99 -1.02 9.59
N LYS A 110 5.50 -0.09 10.43
CA LYS A 110 4.49 -0.32 11.47
C LYS A 110 3.26 0.59 11.31
N LYS A 111 3.46 1.86 10.92
CA LYS A 111 2.39 2.85 10.70
C LYS A 111 1.86 2.72 9.27
N LEU A 112 1.12 1.64 9.02
CA LEU A 112 0.72 1.18 7.69
C LEU A 112 -0.78 0.90 7.62
N ILE A 113 -1.43 1.39 6.58
CA ILE A 113 -2.80 1.04 6.23
C ILE A 113 -2.80 0.25 4.91
N HIS A 114 -3.26 -0.99 4.97
CA HIS A 114 -3.59 -1.79 3.78
C HIS A 114 -4.99 -1.43 3.28
N MET A 115 -5.11 -0.39 2.46
CA MET A 115 -6.42 0.09 2.02
C MET A 115 -7.19 -0.92 1.16
N HIS A 116 -6.51 -1.88 0.54
CA HIS A 116 -7.14 -2.96 -0.23
C HIS A 116 -7.10 -4.33 0.46
N GLY A 117 -6.81 -4.36 1.77
CA GLY A 117 -6.73 -5.59 2.54
C GLY A 117 -5.41 -6.34 2.40
N GLU A 118 -5.38 -7.59 2.84
CA GLU A 118 -4.14 -8.36 3.00
C GLU A 118 -4.31 -9.81 2.53
N LEU A 119 -3.38 -10.27 1.71
CA LEU A 119 -3.38 -11.62 1.10
C LEU A 119 -3.19 -12.73 2.15
N LEU A 120 -2.47 -12.41 3.24
CA LEU A 120 -2.23 -13.35 4.34
C LEU A 120 -3.33 -13.32 5.42
N LYS A 121 -4.48 -12.72 5.08
CA LYS A 121 -5.67 -12.71 5.94
C LYS A 121 -6.90 -13.24 5.20
N MET A 122 -7.80 -13.83 5.96
CA MET A 122 -9.14 -14.23 5.52
C MET A 122 -10.19 -13.63 6.45
N ARG A 123 -11.40 -13.41 5.94
CA ARG A 123 -12.52 -12.91 6.75
C ARG A 123 -13.76 -13.80 6.64
N CYS A 124 -14.52 -13.87 7.73
CA CYS A 124 -15.83 -14.50 7.74
C CYS A 124 -16.86 -13.57 7.11
N ARG A 125 -17.65 -14.09 6.17
CA ARG A 125 -18.74 -13.33 5.50
C ARG A 125 -19.93 -13.05 6.42
N VAL A 126 -20.07 -13.80 7.52
CA VAL A 126 -21.20 -13.68 8.46
C VAL A 126 -20.87 -12.70 9.58
N THR A 127 -19.68 -12.81 10.17
CA THR A 127 -19.31 -12.04 11.38
C THR A 127 -18.33 -10.92 11.11
N SER A 128 -17.76 -10.87 9.90
CA SER A 128 -16.67 -9.96 9.50
C SER A 128 -15.36 -10.15 10.29
N LEU A 129 -15.26 -11.15 11.17
CA LEU A 129 -14.02 -11.43 11.89
C LEU A 129 -12.92 -11.86 10.93
N ILE A 130 -11.71 -11.35 11.20
CA ILE A 130 -10.52 -11.54 10.36
C ILE A 130 -9.58 -12.52 11.06
N PHE A 131 -8.93 -13.39 10.27
CA PHE A 131 -7.99 -14.40 10.74
C PHE A 131 -6.78 -14.47 9.83
N ASP A 132 -5.61 -14.76 10.37
CA ASP A 132 -4.42 -15.02 9.58
C ASP A 132 -4.55 -16.35 8.82
N ILE A 133 -3.97 -16.37 7.61
CA ILE A 133 -3.90 -17.56 6.77
C ILE A 133 -2.58 -17.59 6.01
N ARG A 134 -1.93 -18.76 6.00
CA ARG A 134 -0.71 -19.04 5.23
C ARG A 134 -0.85 -20.22 4.28
N GLN A 135 -1.84 -21.07 4.51
CA GLN A 135 -2.22 -22.21 3.65
C GLN A 135 -3.28 -21.80 2.64
N ASP A 136 -3.65 -22.73 1.79
CA ASP A 136 -4.76 -22.57 0.87
C ASP A 136 -6.09 -22.43 1.62
N LEU A 137 -6.93 -21.53 1.14
CA LEU A 137 -8.32 -21.36 1.59
C LEU A 137 -9.24 -22.15 0.66
N THR A 138 -10.08 -22.99 1.25
CA THR A 138 -11.07 -23.80 0.49
C THR A 138 -12.48 -23.59 1.02
N LEU A 139 -13.47 -24.03 0.25
CA LEU A 139 -14.88 -23.92 0.65
C LEU A 139 -15.24 -24.88 1.80
N GLU A 140 -14.54 -26.00 1.92
CA GLU A 140 -14.75 -27.01 2.95
C GLU A 140 -14.21 -26.56 4.31
N GLN A 141 -13.33 -25.55 4.33
CA GLN A 141 -12.75 -25.05 5.56
C GLN A 141 -13.84 -24.43 6.46
N CYS A 142 -14.01 -25.01 7.65
CA CYS A 142 -14.93 -24.46 8.64
C CYS A 142 -14.39 -23.17 9.25
N CYS A 143 -15.23 -22.15 9.27
CA CYS A 143 -14.92 -20.89 9.94
C CYS A 143 -14.84 -21.07 11.45
N ARG A 144 -13.79 -20.49 12.07
CA ARG A 144 -13.57 -20.59 13.53
C ARG A 144 -14.66 -19.88 14.35
N CYS A 145 -15.29 -18.84 13.83
CA CYS A 145 -16.29 -18.03 14.55
C CYS A 145 -17.73 -18.51 14.32
N CYS A 146 -18.18 -18.72 13.07
CA CYS A 146 -19.55 -19.17 12.78
C CYS A 146 -19.69 -20.70 12.67
N ARG A 147 -18.55 -21.43 12.67
CA ARG A 147 -18.45 -22.90 12.61
C ARG A 147 -19.12 -23.55 11.39
N GLN A 148 -19.28 -22.74 10.31
CA GLN A 148 -19.85 -23.20 9.05
C GLN A 148 -18.79 -23.19 7.94
N PRO A 149 -18.78 -24.17 7.02
CA PRO A 149 -17.97 -24.10 5.81
C PRO A 149 -18.55 -23.07 4.82
N GLY A 150 -17.76 -22.69 3.80
CA GLY A 150 -18.19 -21.79 2.73
C GLY A 150 -18.33 -20.31 3.12
N ASN A 151 -18.12 -19.96 4.38
CA ASN A 151 -18.27 -18.59 4.89
C ASN A 151 -16.95 -17.81 4.97
N LEU A 152 -15.84 -18.38 4.53
CA LEU A 152 -14.54 -17.71 4.50
C LEU A 152 -14.22 -17.19 3.11
N ARG A 153 -13.65 -15.99 3.05
CA ARG A 153 -13.12 -15.40 1.81
C ARG A 153 -11.76 -14.73 2.11
N PRO A 154 -10.93 -14.48 1.08
CA PRO A 154 -9.74 -13.63 1.23
C PRO A 154 -10.12 -12.27 1.81
N HIS A 155 -9.31 -11.74 2.74
CA HIS A 155 -9.48 -10.40 3.29
C HIS A 155 -8.88 -9.36 2.34
N VAL A 156 -9.42 -9.30 1.15
CA VAL A 156 -9.05 -8.34 0.10
C VAL A 156 -10.28 -7.52 -0.24
N VAL A 157 -10.09 -6.21 -0.43
CA VAL A 157 -11.14 -5.30 -0.92
C VAL A 157 -11.27 -5.51 -2.42
N TRP A 158 -12.48 -5.84 -2.86
CA TRP A 158 -12.81 -6.03 -4.26
C TRP A 158 -13.41 -4.78 -4.87
N PHE A 159 -13.43 -4.72 -6.19
CA PHE A 159 -14.14 -3.65 -6.91
C PHE A 159 -15.60 -3.62 -6.48
N GLY A 160 -16.12 -2.41 -6.20
CA GLY A 160 -17.44 -2.19 -5.63
C GLY A 160 -17.50 -2.22 -4.09
N GLU A 161 -16.43 -2.65 -3.41
CA GLU A 161 -16.33 -2.55 -1.95
C GLU A 161 -15.61 -1.26 -1.52
N MET A 162 -15.92 -0.80 -0.31
CA MET A 162 -15.25 0.37 0.30
C MET A 162 -13.84 -0.01 0.74
N PRO A 163 -12.79 0.74 0.37
CA PRO A 163 -11.45 0.54 0.87
C PRO A 163 -11.36 0.74 2.39
N LEU A 164 -10.37 0.09 3.00
CA LEU A 164 -10.16 0.14 4.45
C LEU A 164 -9.44 1.43 4.87
N GLY A 165 -9.69 1.89 6.09
CA GLY A 165 -8.98 3.02 6.69
C GLY A 165 -9.25 4.38 6.05
N MET A 166 -10.27 4.54 5.21
CA MET A 166 -10.52 5.77 4.44
C MET A 166 -10.61 7.02 5.31
N HIS A 167 -11.27 6.94 6.47
CA HIS A 167 -11.37 8.09 7.38
C HIS A 167 -10.00 8.59 7.84
N GLU A 168 -9.10 7.69 8.26
CA GLU A 168 -7.74 8.04 8.70
C GLU A 168 -6.89 8.56 7.53
N ILE A 169 -7.03 7.94 6.35
CA ILE A 169 -6.35 8.36 5.13
C ILE A 169 -6.77 9.79 4.75
N GLU A 170 -8.06 10.07 4.68
CA GLU A 170 -8.60 11.39 4.32
C GLU A 170 -8.15 12.45 5.33
N GLN A 171 -8.24 12.18 6.63
CA GLN A 171 -7.74 13.10 7.66
C GLN A 171 -6.24 13.38 7.50
N SER A 172 -5.44 12.36 7.17
CA SER A 172 -4.01 12.51 6.96
C SER A 172 -3.70 13.33 5.71
N LEU A 173 -4.42 13.11 4.61
CA LEU A 173 -4.28 13.89 3.37
C LEU A 173 -4.62 15.38 3.55
N MET A 174 -5.63 15.69 4.36
CA MET A 174 -6.03 17.06 4.65
C MET A 174 -4.98 17.85 5.44
N HIS A 175 -4.06 17.18 6.12
CA HIS A 175 -3.09 17.78 7.03
C HIS A 175 -1.64 17.46 6.68
N CYS A 176 -1.36 16.80 5.56
CA CYS A 176 0.02 16.52 5.18
C CYS A 176 0.67 17.74 4.50
N ASP A 177 1.98 17.84 4.69
CA ASP A 177 2.84 18.83 4.02
C ASP A 177 3.50 18.21 2.78
N LEU A 178 3.67 16.87 2.80
CA LEU A 178 4.24 16.11 1.71
C LEU A 178 3.37 14.88 1.44
N PHE A 179 2.95 14.72 0.19
CA PHE A 179 2.33 13.51 -0.33
C PHE A 179 3.24 12.87 -1.38
N VAL A 180 3.58 11.60 -1.18
CA VAL A 180 4.43 10.84 -2.11
C VAL A 180 3.68 9.63 -2.64
N ALA A 181 3.53 9.52 -3.96
CA ALA A 181 2.99 8.33 -4.63
C ALA A 181 4.13 7.52 -5.24
N ILE A 182 4.22 6.22 -4.92
CA ILE A 182 5.31 5.33 -5.36
C ILE A 182 4.74 4.12 -6.06
N GLY A 183 5.09 3.93 -7.34
CA GLY A 183 4.75 2.72 -8.09
C GLY A 183 3.25 2.48 -8.24
N THR A 184 2.46 3.54 -8.33
CA THR A 184 1.00 3.46 -8.56
C THR A 184 0.65 3.86 -9.99
N SER A 185 -0.35 3.20 -10.58
CA SER A 185 -0.79 3.52 -11.94
C SER A 185 -1.63 4.79 -12.04
N GLY A 186 -2.14 5.31 -10.91
CA GLY A 186 -3.05 6.45 -10.89
C GLY A 186 -4.45 6.18 -11.47
N ASN A 187 -4.82 4.91 -11.70
CA ASN A 187 -6.09 4.54 -12.36
C ASN A 187 -7.14 3.94 -11.42
N VAL A 188 -6.78 3.60 -10.19
CA VAL A 188 -7.68 2.95 -9.24
C VAL A 188 -8.19 3.96 -8.21
N TYR A 189 -9.48 4.27 -8.26
CA TYR A 189 -10.14 5.14 -7.28
C TYR A 189 -10.55 4.37 -6.02
N PRO A 190 -10.51 5.03 -4.83
CA PRO A 190 -10.27 6.47 -4.61
C PRO A 190 -8.79 6.87 -4.59
N ALA A 191 -7.84 5.94 -4.53
CA ALA A 191 -6.40 6.22 -4.40
C ALA A 191 -5.85 7.15 -5.49
N ALA A 192 -6.35 7.05 -6.73
CA ALA A 192 -5.98 7.92 -7.84
C ALA A 192 -6.29 9.43 -7.59
N GLY A 193 -7.21 9.73 -6.68
CA GLY A 193 -7.57 11.11 -6.32
C GLY A 193 -6.78 11.68 -5.12
N PHE A 194 -5.95 10.89 -4.45
CA PHE A 194 -5.28 11.33 -3.22
C PHE A 194 -4.28 12.48 -3.43
N ASN A 195 -3.59 12.49 -4.57
CA ASN A 195 -2.69 13.58 -4.93
C ASN A 195 -3.46 14.91 -5.07
N GLN A 196 -4.64 14.88 -5.71
CA GLN A 196 -5.49 16.07 -5.86
C GLN A 196 -6.01 16.56 -4.51
N THR A 197 -6.42 15.64 -3.62
CA THR A 197 -6.85 15.96 -2.27
C THR A 197 -5.71 16.59 -1.47
N ALA A 198 -4.54 15.95 -1.40
CA ALA A 198 -3.37 16.48 -0.68
C ALA A 198 -2.97 17.87 -1.19
N ARG A 199 -2.88 18.03 -2.51
CA ARG A 199 -2.55 19.30 -3.16
C ARG A 199 -3.58 20.39 -2.87
N HIS A 200 -4.86 20.07 -2.86
CA HIS A 200 -5.93 21.02 -2.51
C HIS A 200 -5.76 21.60 -1.10
N TYR A 201 -5.26 20.81 -0.17
CA TYR A 201 -4.95 21.24 1.21
C TYR A 201 -3.54 21.78 1.39
N GLY A 202 -2.77 21.99 0.31
CA GLY A 202 -1.49 22.70 0.33
C GLY A 202 -0.27 21.82 0.47
N ALA A 203 -0.41 20.50 0.40
CA ALA A 203 0.73 19.60 0.40
C ALA A 203 1.55 19.73 -0.89
N HIS A 204 2.88 19.64 -0.77
CA HIS A 204 3.74 19.34 -1.90
C HIS A 204 3.54 17.89 -2.34
N THR A 205 3.36 17.66 -3.63
CA THR A 205 3.04 16.34 -4.17
C THR A 205 4.14 15.82 -5.09
N LEU A 206 4.56 14.57 -4.86
CA LEU A 206 5.67 13.93 -5.56
C LEU A 206 5.27 12.56 -6.10
N GLU A 207 5.57 12.30 -7.37
CA GLU A 207 5.43 11.00 -8.00
C GLU A 207 6.79 10.32 -8.17
N LEU A 208 6.94 9.09 -7.64
CA LEU A 208 8.03 8.18 -7.93
C LEU A 208 7.48 6.99 -8.71
N ASN A 209 7.85 6.87 -9.98
CA ASN A 209 7.34 5.80 -10.82
C ASN A 209 8.36 5.43 -11.91
N LEU A 210 8.14 4.31 -12.57
CA LEU A 210 8.98 3.92 -13.70
C LEU A 210 8.78 4.85 -14.90
N GLU A 211 7.55 5.30 -15.11
CA GLU A 211 7.10 6.21 -16.16
C GLU A 211 5.96 7.10 -15.67
N SER A 212 5.66 8.16 -16.41
CA SER A 212 4.58 9.09 -16.06
C SER A 212 3.21 8.42 -16.05
N THR A 213 2.42 8.69 -15.01
CA THR A 213 1.00 8.31 -14.96
C THR A 213 0.10 9.30 -15.70
N GLY A 214 0.64 10.45 -16.11
CA GLY A 214 -0.17 11.56 -16.63
C GLY A 214 -0.92 12.36 -15.56
N SER A 215 -0.81 11.98 -14.29
CA SER A 215 -1.39 12.70 -13.17
C SER A 215 -0.61 13.98 -12.84
N THR A 216 -1.30 14.99 -12.32
CA THR A 216 -0.68 16.28 -11.98
C THR A 216 -0.06 16.23 -10.58
N PHE A 217 1.27 16.14 -10.51
CA PHE A 217 2.07 16.30 -9.30
C PHE A 217 2.93 17.56 -9.42
N ASP A 218 3.44 18.08 -8.29
CA ASP A 218 4.36 19.22 -8.29
C ASP A 218 5.76 18.80 -8.71
N GLU A 219 6.14 17.53 -8.43
CA GLU A 219 7.42 16.95 -8.81
C GLU A 219 7.25 15.50 -9.28
N HIS A 220 8.09 15.09 -10.24
CA HIS A 220 8.13 13.72 -10.76
C HIS A 220 9.58 13.22 -10.76
N ARG A 221 9.80 11.99 -10.30
CA ARG A 221 11.09 11.30 -10.38
C ARG A 221 10.86 9.91 -11.00
N TYR A 222 11.40 9.71 -12.18
CA TYR A 222 11.23 8.44 -12.91
C TYR A 222 12.44 7.55 -12.75
N GLY A 223 12.20 6.25 -12.58
CA GLY A 223 13.19 5.22 -12.40
C GLY A 223 12.67 4.06 -11.53
N LEU A 224 13.53 3.11 -11.26
CA LEU A 224 13.22 1.97 -10.40
C LEU A 224 12.88 2.44 -8.98
N ALA A 225 11.86 1.84 -8.38
CA ALA A 225 11.46 2.20 -7.01
C ALA A 225 12.59 1.94 -6.01
N SER A 226 13.39 0.89 -6.24
CA SER A 226 14.55 0.53 -5.43
C SER A 226 15.69 1.56 -5.45
N GLU A 227 15.69 2.48 -6.42
CA GLU A 227 16.69 3.56 -6.56
C GLU A 227 16.10 4.92 -6.14
N THR A 228 14.93 5.27 -6.68
CA THR A 228 14.32 6.58 -6.47
C THR A 228 13.84 6.79 -5.02
N THR A 229 13.27 5.75 -4.39
CA THR A 229 12.78 5.85 -3.02
C THR A 229 13.90 6.06 -1.99
N PRO A 230 14.99 5.25 -1.96
CA PRO A 230 16.11 5.51 -1.05
C PRO A 230 16.76 6.88 -1.24
N ALA A 231 16.84 7.37 -2.48
CA ALA A 231 17.38 8.70 -2.77
C ALA A 231 16.51 9.80 -2.13
N LEU A 232 15.18 9.75 -2.31
CA LEU A 232 14.23 10.66 -1.70
C LEU A 232 14.30 10.61 -0.17
N ILE A 233 14.30 9.41 0.43
CA ILE A 233 14.32 9.26 1.88
C ILE A 233 15.62 9.84 2.47
N THR A 234 16.76 9.64 1.79
CA THR A 234 18.03 10.24 2.20
C THR A 234 17.99 11.77 2.18
N GLU A 235 17.34 12.36 1.19
CA GLU A 235 17.13 13.80 1.08
C GLU A 235 16.25 14.33 2.22
N ILE A 236 15.12 13.69 2.49
CA ILE A 236 14.20 14.07 3.58
C ILE A 236 14.93 14.04 4.93
N LEU A 237 15.64 12.95 5.24
CA LEU A 237 16.34 12.77 6.51
C LEU A 237 17.49 13.78 6.68
N ARG A 238 18.22 14.11 5.61
CA ARG A 238 19.26 15.15 5.63
C ARG A 238 18.66 16.51 6.00
N ASN A 239 17.55 16.88 5.39
CA ASN A 239 16.88 18.15 5.64
C ASN A 239 16.40 18.24 7.10
N LEU A 240 15.80 17.17 7.62
CA LEU A 240 15.37 17.10 9.03
C LEU A 240 16.56 17.24 10.00
N SER A 241 17.67 16.56 9.74
CA SER A 241 18.87 16.61 10.58
C SER A 241 19.52 17.99 10.60
N GLN A 242 19.56 18.71 9.47
CA GLN A 242 20.09 20.08 9.39
C GLN A 242 19.27 21.05 10.24
N ILE A 243 17.95 20.90 10.25
CA ILE A 243 17.06 21.76 11.02
C ILE A 243 17.19 21.48 12.52
N LYS A 244 17.32 20.21 12.92
CA LYS A 244 17.58 19.84 14.31
C LYS A 244 18.86 20.48 14.81
N ALA A 245 19.97 20.34 14.05
CA ALA A 245 21.24 20.93 14.39
C ALA A 245 21.19 22.48 14.47
N PHE A 246 20.37 23.12 13.61
CA PHE A 246 20.15 24.55 13.68
C PHE A 246 19.43 24.96 14.97
N ASN A 247 18.36 24.28 15.34
CA ASN A 247 17.57 24.55 16.53
C ASN A 247 18.38 24.32 17.82
N ASP A 248 19.19 23.26 17.88
CA ASP A 248 20.04 22.93 19.04
C ASP A 248 21.15 23.96 19.26
N ASN A 249 21.58 24.70 18.23
CA ASN A 249 22.62 25.75 18.35
C ASN A 249 22.04 27.11 18.76
N TYR A 250 20.75 27.31 18.80
CA TYR A 250 20.09 28.57 19.18
C TYR A 250 19.24 28.46 20.46
N GLN A 251 19.32 27.34 21.19
CA GLN A 251 18.84 27.18 22.58
C GLN A 251 20.01 27.29 23.56
#